data_23a9f0513dc3f46251ae83fa5a4453c3
#
_entry.id   23a9f0513dc3f46251ae83fa5a4453c3
#
_cell.length_a   1.000
_cell.length_b   1.000
_cell.length_c   1.000
_cell.angle_alpha   90.00
_cell.angle_beta   90.00
_cell.angle_gamma   90.00
#
_symmetry.space_group_name_H-M   'P 1'
#
loop_
_entity.id
_entity.type
_entity.pdbx_description
1 polymer ?
#
loop_
_entity_poly.entity_id
_entity_poly.type
_entity_poly.pdbx_seq_one_letter_code
_entity_poly.pdbx_strand_id
1 'polypeptide(L)'
;MAQRDGEAPLNPRVDSATGIVVHVVGSRQNRPNLPATGCPFCVGGLEAPQPYSTTWIANRWPAMPDGRCEVILYSDDHDARFMSLSHTHATSIVDLWAERSSVHFARADTSSVLIFENSGRDVGATIDHPHGQLYSFDHVPHRTAARIDAGWVPSLDDQLSVRTDETTTTSVAYASAYPVALEIAPRRRVGRLAELSPDERLGLAVAMQDALQRLTTYFDTTPPYMLWVNQRPSTSTDAWLNVEIVSPWRAPGVMRYIAAAEVSTGEYFTPLVPEQLARSLREHLSSPR
;
A
#
# COMPACT_ATOMS: atom_id res chain seq x y z
N MET A 1 -27.26 -10.38 21.02
CA MET A 1 -26.62 -9.04 21.03
C MET A 1 -25.83 -8.94 22.33
N ALA A 2 -24.54 -9.24 22.31
CA ALA A 2 -23.66 -9.01 23.44
C ALA A 2 -23.16 -7.56 23.36
N GLN A 3 -23.50 -6.76 24.34
CA GLN A 3 -22.99 -5.42 24.55
C GLN A 3 -21.45 -5.50 24.65
N ARG A 4 -20.74 -4.84 23.76
CA ARG A 4 -19.27 -4.67 23.88
C ARG A 4 -19.04 -3.59 24.91
N ASP A 5 -18.55 -3.99 26.08
CA ASP A 5 -18.16 -3.09 27.15
C ASP A 5 -17.05 -2.16 26.67
N GLY A 6 -17.30 -0.86 26.77
CA GLY A 6 -16.40 0.24 27.05
C GLY A 6 -15.04 0.26 26.37
N GLU A 7 -14.96 0.32 25.01
CA GLU A 7 -13.75 0.80 24.37
C GLU A 7 -13.65 2.32 24.58
N ALA A 8 -12.64 2.73 25.34
CA ALA A 8 -12.29 4.15 25.45
C ALA A 8 -12.00 4.71 24.05
N PRO A 9 -12.43 5.95 23.74
CA PRO A 9 -12.14 6.57 22.46
C PRO A 9 -10.63 6.50 22.21
N LEU A 10 -10.23 6.01 21.03
CA LEU A 10 -8.84 5.88 20.61
C LEU A 10 -8.25 7.28 20.37
N ASN A 11 -7.93 7.99 21.44
CA ASN A 11 -7.15 9.20 21.30
C ASN A 11 -5.70 8.80 21.00
N PRO A 12 -5.15 9.18 19.84
CA PRO A 12 -3.76 8.92 19.54
C PRO A 12 -2.88 9.58 20.61
N ARG A 13 -1.85 8.87 21.05
CA ARG A 13 -0.81 9.42 21.91
C ARG A 13 0.29 9.99 21.04
N VAL A 14 0.78 11.16 21.40
CA VAL A 14 1.91 11.79 20.74
C VAL A 14 3.09 11.76 21.68
N ASP A 15 4.19 11.15 21.25
CA ASP A 15 5.47 11.26 21.94
C ASP A 15 5.96 12.71 21.82
N SER A 16 6.04 13.41 22.93
CA SER A 16 6.40 14.84 22.96
C SER A 16 7.86 15.10 22.54
N ALA A 17 8.73 14.10 22.61
CA ALA A 17 10.14 14.23 22.23
C ALA A 17 10.37 14.01 20.73
N THR A 18 9.61 13.12 20.10
CA THR A 18 9.84 12.68 18.71
C THR A 18 8.70 13.05 17.76
N GLY A 19 7.54 13.44 18.30
CA GLY A 19 6.32 13.67 17.51
C GLY A 19 5.66 12.40 16.96
N ILE A 20 6.14 11.22 17.34
CA ILE A 20 5.57 9.94 16.91
C ILE A 20 4.13 9.82 17.44
N VAL A 21 3.19 9.53 16.54
CA VAL A 21 1.79 9.30 16.85
C VAL A 21 1.53 7.81 17.02
N VAL A 22 0.93 7.42 18.15
CA VAL A 22 0.64 6.03 18.50
C VAL A 22 -0.85 5.86 18.76
N HIS A 23 -1.53 5.04 17.97
CA HIS A 23 -2.89 4.60 18.22
C HIS A 23 -2.87 3.36 19.12
N VAL A 24 -3.34 3.47 20.36
CA VAL A 24 -3.40 2.35 21.29
C VAL A 24 -4.70 1.59 21.07
N VAL A 25 -4.62 0.41 20.47
CA VAL A 25 -5.77 -0.43 20.08
C VAL A 25 -5.74 -1.74 20.87
N GLY A 26 -6.16 -1.70 22.12
CA GLY A 26 -6.12 -2.84 23.04
C GLY A 26 -6.92 -4.05 22.56
N SER A 27 -8.03 -3.85 21.87
CA SER A 27 -8.86 -4.92 21.29
C SER A 27 -8.11 -5.77 20.27
N ARG A 28 -7.06 -5.23 19.61
CA ARG A 28 -6.24 -5.97 18.65
C ARG A 28 -5.26 -6.95 19.28
N GLN A 29 -5.06 -6.88 20.60
CA GLN A 29 -4.19 -7.85 21.29
C GLN A 29 -4.67 -9.30 21.13
N ASN A 30 -5.96 -9.50 21.04
CA ASN A 30 -6.59 -10.82 20.86
C ASN A 30 -6.83 -11.17 19.38
N ARG A 31 -6.30 -10.37 18.43
CA ARG A 31 -6.41 -10.67 17.01
C ARG A 31 -5.60 -11.93 16.69
N PRO A 32 -6.21 -12.97 16.09
CA PRO A 32 -5.47 -14.14 15.63
C PRO A 32 -4.42 -13.73 14.59
N ASN A 33 -3.20 -14.22 14.73
CA ASN A 33 -2.16 -14.01 13.70
C ASN A 33 -2.41 -14.83 12.42
N LEU A 34 -3.17 -15.92 12.54
CA LEU A 34 -3.58 -16.78 11.44
C LEU A 34 -5.00 -17.27 11.70
N PRO A 35 -5.83 -17.48 10.67
CA PRO A 35 -7.14 -18.11 10.84
C PRO A 35 -6.97 -19.51 11.44
N ALA A 36 -7.78 -19.83 12.44
CA ALA A 36 -7.73 -21.14 13.09
C ALA A 36 -8.21 -22.28 12.17
N THR A 37 -9.13 -21.98 11.26
CA THR A 37 -9.70 -22.93 10.28
C THR A 37 -10.13 -22.16 9.03
N GLY A 38 -9.70 -22.61 7.87
CA GLY A 38 -10.12 -22.05 6.58
C GLY A 38 -9.78 -20.57 6.38
N CYS A 39 -9.88 -20.11 5.16
CA CYS A 39 -9.67 -18.69 4.85
C CYS A 39 -10.99 -17.91 5.03
N PRO A 40 -11.03 -16.84 5.84
CA PRO A 40 -12.26 -16.06 6.04
C PRO A 40 -12.69 -15.29 4.78
N PHE A 41 -11.77 -15.09 3.82
CA PHE A 41 -11.98 -14.31 2.60
C PHE A 41 -12.33 -15.17 1.37
N CYS A 42 -12.15 -16.49 1.42
CA CYS A 42 -12.67 -17.36 0.37
C CYS A 42 -14.19 -17.34 0.35
N VAL A 43 -14.79 -17.59 -0.83
CA VAL A 43 -16.25 -17.71 -1.00
C VAL A 43 -16.80 -18.73 -0.02
N GLY A 44 -17.85 -18.37 0.71
CA GLY A 44 -18.41 -19.17 1.79
C GLY A 44 -17.67 -19.04 3.14
N GLY A 45 -16.58 -18.29 3.19
CA GLY A 45 -15.86 -17.95 4.41
C GLY A 45 -16.62 -16.97 5.30
N LEU A 46 -16.12 -16.81 6.52
CA LEU A 46 -16.80 -16.01 7.56
C LEU A 46 -17.03 -14.55 7.16
N GLU A 47 -16.12 -13.95 6.41
CA GLU A 47 -16.14 -12.54 6.01
C GLU A 47 -16.55 -12.36 4.54
N ALA A 48 -16.56 -13.43 3.73
CA ALA A 48 -16.99 -13.45 2.34
C ALA A 48 -18.00 -14.60 2.08
N PRO A 49 -19.21 -14.54 2.64
CA PRO A 49 -20.20 -15.63 2.52
C PRO A 49 -20.78 -15.78 1.12
N GLN A 50 -20.70 -14.76 0.28
CA GLN A 50 -21.25 -14.71 -1.07
C GLN A 50 -20.13 -14.70 -2.12
N PRO A 51 -20.40 -15.21 -3.35
CA PRO A 51 -19.47 -15.05 -4.47
C PRO A 51 -19.18 -13.59 -4.79
N TYR A 52 -17.95 -13.30 -5.17
CA TYR A 52 -17.51 -11.97 -5.58
C TYR A 52 -16.37 -12.10 -6.62
N SER A 53 -16.11 -11.06 -7.38
CA SER A 53 -14.91 -10.91 -8.19
C SER A 53 -13.93 -9.98 -7.48
N THR A 54 -14.40 -8.76 -7.16
CA THR A 54 -13.70 -7.77 -6.33
C THR A 54 -14.73 -7.15 -5.41
N THR A 55 -14.43 -7.02 -4.12
CA THR A 55 -15.37 -6.46 -3.14
C THR A 55 -14.67 -5.81 -1.96
N TRP A 56 -15.43 -5.14 -1.12
CA TRP A 56 -14.93 -4.61 0.15
C TRP A 56 -15.81 -5.07 1.32
N ILE A 57 -15.21 -5.15 2.49
CA ILE A 57 -15.88 -5.49 3.74
C ILE A 57 -15.39 -4.56 4.86
N ALA A 58 -16.21 -4.35 5.87
CA ALA A 58 -15.75 -3.67 7.08
C ALA A 58 -14.67 -4.51 7.78
N ASN A 59 -13.57 -3.87 8.21
CA ASN A 59 -12.51 -4.58 8.91
C ASN A 59 -13.03 -5.10 10.26
N ARG A 60 -12.99 -6.41 10.46
CA ARG A 60 -13.45 -7.06 11.70
C ARG A 60 -12.62 -6.67 12.93
N TRP A 61 -11.35 -6.32 12.72
CA TRP A 61 -10.39 -5.90 13.74
C TRP A 61 -9.87 -4.48 13.45
N PRO A 62 -10.75 -3.48 13.46
CA PRO A 62 -10.40 -2.15 13.00
C PRO A 62 -9.33 -1.52 13.90
N ALA A 63 -8.40 -0.78 13.29
CA ALA A 63 -7.42 0.02 14.01
C ALA A 63 -8.01 1.36 14.50
N MET A 64 -9.09 1.80 13.85
CA MET A 64 -9.79 3.04 14.14
C MET A 64 -11.31 2.78 14.20
N PRO A 65 -12.07 3.51 15.02
CA PRO A 65 -13.51 3.35 15.19
C PRO A 65 -14.30 3.87 13.96
N ASP A 66 -15.61 3.80 14.05
CA ASP A 66 -16.58 4.51 13.20
C ASP A 66 -16.50 4.13 11.72
N GLY A 67 -16.19 2.85 11.41
CA GLY A 67 -16.12 2.36 10.02
C GLY A 67 -14.98 2.96 9.21
N ARG A 68 -13.91 3.43 9.88
CA ARG A 68 -12.74 4.03 9.23
C ARG A 68 -11.74 3.03 8.65
N CYS A 69 -12.00 1.72 8.83
CA CYS A 69 -11.14 0.65 8.37
C CYS A 69 -11.92 -0.36 7.54
N GLU A 70 -11.50 -0.55 6.30
CA GLU A 70 -12.07 -1.52 5.37
C GLU A 70 -11.00 -2.52 4.92
N VAL A 71 -11.44 -3.70 4.49
CA VAL A 71 -10.64 -4.68 3.75
C VAL A 71 -11.18 -4.75 2.34
N ILE A 72 -10.31 -4.74 1.35
CA ILE A 72 -10.65 -4.81 -0.08
C ILE A 72 -10.13 -6.14 -0.60
N LEU A 73 -11.05 -7.04 -0.94
CA LEU A 73 -10.75 -8.36 -1.49
C LEU A 73 -10.56 -8.24 -3.00
N TYR A 74 -9.42 -8.71 -3.50
CA TYR A 74 -9.02 -8.51 -4.89
C TYR A 74 -9.54 -9.58 -5.84
N SER A 75 -9.74 -10.79 -5.35
CA SER A 75 -10.20 -11.93 -6.13
C SER A 75 -10.83 -12.97 -5.20
N ASP A 76 -11.75 -13.77 -5.70
CA ASP A 76 -12.27 -14.96 -5.04
C ASP A 76 -11.28 -16.15 -5.09
N ASP A 77 -10.28 -16.08 -5.97
CA ASP A 77 -9.19 -17.05 -6.03
C ASP A 77 -8.17 -16.77 -4.91
N HIS A 78 -8.04 -17.73 -4.00
CA HIS A 78 -7.14 -17.65 -2.83
C HIS A 78 -5.67 -17.48 -3.22
N ASP A 79 -5.26 -18.11 -4.29
CA ASP A 79 -3.86 -18.17 -4.72
C ASP A 79 -3.48 -17.08 -5.72
N ALA A 80 -4.46 -16.30 -6.17
CA ALA A 80 -4.19 -15.16 -7.05
C ALA A 80 -3.24 -14.15 -6.37
N ARG A 81 -2.56 -13.39 -7.20
CA ARG A 81 -1.73 -12.25 -6.76
C ARG A 81 -2.05 -11.05 -7.67
N PHE A 82 -1.96 -9.83 -7.16
CA PHE A 82 -2.28 -8.63 -7.94
C PHE A 82 -1.58 -8.64 -9.31
N MET A 83 -0.31 -9.03 -9.35
CA MET A 83 0.48 -9.07 -10.58
C MET A 83 0.08 -10.18 -11.58
N SER A 84 -0.67 -11.20 -11.16
CA SER A 84 -1.12 -12.31 -12.03
C SER A 84 -2.54 -12.15 -12.54
N LEU A 85 -3.28 -11.16 -12.07
CA LEU A 85 -4.63 -10.86 -12.54
C LEU A 85 -4.61 -10.31 -13.97
N SER A 86 -5.70 -10.47 -14.70
CA SER A 86 -5.85 -9.76 -15.97
C SER A 86 -5.81 -8.23 -15.76
N HIS A 87 -5.36 -7.47 -16.75
CA HIS A 87 -5.34 -6.00 -16.66
C HIS A 87 -6.72 -5.42 -16.36
N THR A 88 -7.79 -5.99 -16.94
CA THR A 88 -9.17 -5.58 -16.65
C THR A 88 -9.52 -5.81 -15.17
N HIS A 89 -9.15 -6.95 -14.61
CA HIS A 89 -9.42 -7.26 -13.21
C HIS A 89 -8.58 -6.37 -12.27
N ALA A 90 -7.30 -6.18 -12.57
CA ALA A 90 -6.46 -5.26 -11.79
C ALA A 90 -6.99 -3.81 -11.84
N THR A 91 -7.54 -3.38 -12.99
CA THR A 91 -8.19 -2.07 -13.12
C THR A 91 -9.45 -1.98 -12.26
N SER A 92 -10.26 -3.03 -12.18
CA SER A 92 -11.46 -3.03 -11.32
C SER A 92 -11.11 -2.87 -9.83
N ILE A 93 -9.94 -3.35 -9.41
CA ILE A 93 -9.43 -3.11 -8.04
C ILE A 93 -9.11 -1.61 -7.85
N VAL A 94 -8.42 -0.99 -8.81
CA VAL A 94 -8.12 0.45 -8.77
C VAL A 94 -9.40 1.29 -8.81
N ASP A 95 -10.41 0.87 -9.57
CA ASP A 95 -11.74 1.50 -9.61
C ASP A 95 -12.42 1.41 -8.24
N LEU A 96 -12.38 0.26 -7.59
CA LEU A 96 -12.92 0.08 -6.25
C LEU A 96 -12.14 0.92 -5.20
N TRP A 97 -10.81 1.02 -5.31
CA TRP A 97 -10.03 1.91 -4.47
C TRP A 97 -10.43 3.38 -4.63
N ALA A 98 -10.68 3.83 -5.88
CA ALA A 98 -11.13 5.18 -6.18
C ALA A 98 -12.53 5.46 -5.61
N GLU A 99 -13.46 4.51 -5.78
CA GLU A 99 -14.81 4.57 -5.23
C GLU A 99 -14.78 4.66 -3.70
N ARG A 100 -14.11 3.71 -3.04
CA ARG A 100 -14.06 3.67 -1.57
C ARG A 100 -13.35 4.89 -0.97
N SER A 101 -12.25 5.33 -1.61
CA SER A 101 -11.60 6.59 -1.22
C SER A 101 -12.55 7.77 -1.29
N SER A 102 -13.36 7.87 -2.36
CA SER A 102 -14.32 8.96 -2.52
C SER A 102 -15.41 8.94 -1.45
N VAL A 103 -15.93 7.76 -1.09
CA VAL A 103 -16.91 7.60 -0.01
C VAL A 103 -16.33 8.09 1.32
N HIS A 104 -15.08 7.73 1.63
CA HIS A 104 -14.44 8.17 2.87
C HIS A 104 -14.10 9.67 2.85
N PHE A 105 -13.61 10.21 1.73
CA PHE A 105 -13.35 11.66 1.62
C PHE A 105 -14.62 12.51 1.66
N ALA A 106 -15.79 11.96 1.35
CA ALA A 106 -17.07 12.67 1.48
C ALA A 106 -17.53 12.87 2.94
N ARG A 107 -16.91 12.18 3.89
CA ARG A 107 -17.19 12.37 5.32
C ARG A 107 -16.58 13.69 5.80
N ALA A 108 -17.36 14.49 6.51
CA ALA A 108 -16.91 15.79 7.04
C ALA A 108 -15.72 15.70 8.00
N ASP A 109 -15.54 14.53 8.64
CA ASP A 109 -14.50 14.24 9.61
C ASP A 109 -13.31 13.43 9.02
N THR A 110 -13.15 13.42 7.70
CA THR A 110 -12.02 12.74 7.05
C THR A 110 -11.08 13.73 6.37
N SER A 111 -9.85 13.77 6.87
CA SER A 111 -8.77 14.58 6.30
C SER A 111 -7.89 13.81 5.34
N SER A 112 -7.67 12.51 5.56
CA SER A 112 -6.78 11.69 4.74
C SER A 112 -7.31 10.27 4.58
N VAL A 113 -7.06 9.66 3.41
CA VAL A 113 -7.40 8.26 3.10
C VAL A 113 -6.17 7.55 2.61
N LEU A 114 -5.85 6.42 3.23
CA LEU A 114 -4.76 5.54 2.88
C LEU A 114 -5.31 4.22 2.35
N ILE A 115 -4.93 3.85 1.15
CA ILE A 115 -5.04 2.48 0.62
C ILE A 115 -3.68 1.82 0.82
N PHE A 116 -3.66 0.58 1.30
CA PHE A 116 -2.41 -0.16 1.46
C PHE A 116 -2.60 -1.67 1.36
N GLU A 117 -1.53 -2.36 1.05
CA GLU A 117 -1.45 -3.81 1.00
C GLU A 117 -0.17 -4.28 1.71
N ASN A 118 -0.27 -5.37 2.46
CA ASN A 118 0.87 -6.15 2.92
C ASN A 118 0.78 -7.52 2.25
N SER A 119 1.78 -7.89 1.48
CA SER A 119 1.87 -9.20 0.81
C SER A 119 3.07 -9.99 1.33
N GLY A 120 2.80 -11.16 1.88
CA GLY A 120 3.81 -12.03 2.50
C GLY A 120 3.91 -11.86 4.02
N ARG A 121 4.25 -12.96 4.70
CA ARG A 121 4.29 -13.03 6.18
C ARG A 121 5.36 -12.12 6.79
N ASP A 122 6.46 -11.95 6.09
CA ASP A 122 7.62 -11.14 6.54
C ASP A 122 7.28 -9.64 6.69
N VAL A 123 6.19 -9.19 6.09
CA VAL A 123 5.69 -7.81 6.20
C VAL A 123 4.35 -7.71 6.95
N GLY A 124 4.00 -8.79 7.68
CA GLY A 124 2.83 -8.78 8.57
C GLY A 124 1.50 -9.14 7.91
N ALA A 125 1.51 -9.72 6.71
CA ALA A 125 0.31 -10.34 6.14
C ALA A 125 -0.09 -11.56 6.99
N THR A 126 -1.32 -11.55 7.52
CA THR A 126 -1.83 -12.64 8.36
C THR A 126 -2.76 -13.59 7.61
N ILE A 127 -3.17 -13.23 6.41
CA ILE A 127 -4.03 -14.00 5.51
C ILE A 127 -3.41 -13.91 4.12
N ASP A 128 -3.11 -15.06 3.51
CA ASP A 128 -2.47 -15.11 2.19
C ASP A 128 -3.43 -14.81 1.02
N HIS A 129 -4.75 -14.82 1.25
CA HIS A 129 -5.74 -14.41 0.27
C HIS A 129 -5.51 -12.97 -0.18
N PRO A 130 -5.50 -12.66 -1.51
CA PRO A 130 -5.12 -11.36 -2.02
C PRO A 130 -6.09 -10.25 -1.57
N HIS A 131 -5.59 -9.30 -0.80
CA HIS A 131 -6.39 -8.21 -0.26
C HIS A 131 -5.57 -6.97 0.04
N GLY A 132 -6.20 -5.83 -0.09
CA GLY A 132 -5.73 -4.56 0.44
C GLY A 132 -6.60 -4.08 1.60
N GLN A 133 -6.28 -2.92 2.12
CA GLN A 133 -7.00 -2.26 3.19
C GLN A 133 -7.15 -0.77 2.90
N LEU A 134 -8.19 -0.18 3.47
CA LEU A 134 -8.40 1.26 3.48
C LEU A 134 -8.50 1.74 4.92
N TYR A 135 -7.73 2.79 5.24
CA TYR A 135 -7.86 3.54 6.48
C TYR A 135 -8.19 5.01 6.18
N SER A 136 -9.14 5.59 6.92
CA SER A 136 -9.44 7.03 6.85
C SER A 136 -9.13 7.72 8.18
N PHE A 137 -8.41 8.84 8.08
CA PHE A 137 -7.94 9.62 9.23
C PHE A 137 -8.68 10.95 9.31
N ASP A 138 -8.92 11.44 10.52
CA ASP A 138 -9.45 12.78 10.81
C ASP A 138 -8.37 13.88 10.76
N HIS A 139 -7.12 13.47 10.56
CA HIS A 139 -5.94 14.33 10.43
C HIS A 139 -5.09 13.90 9.22
N VAL A 140 -4.09 14.68 8.90
CA VAL A 140 -3.06 14.30 7.91
C VAL A 140 -1.90 13.60 8.62
N PRO A 141 -1.62 12.31 8.32
CA PRO A 141 -0.48 11.62 8.91
C PRO A 141 0.84 12.34 8.64
N HIS A 142 1.75 12.32 9.60
CA HIS A 142 3.01 13.08 9.56
C HIS A 142 3.82 12.86 8.27
N ARG A 143 3.98 11.60 7.83
CA ARG A 143 4.72 11.30 6.59
C ARG A 143 4.04 11.88 5.35
N THR A 144 2.70 11.86 5.30
CA THR A 144 1.93 12.50 4.22
C THR A 144 2.11 14.00 4.24
N ALA A 145 2.03 14.65 5.40
CA ALA A 145 2.26 16.08 5.55
C ALA A 145 3.68 16.46 5.10
N ALA A 146 4.70 15.74 5.56
CA ALA A 146 6.09 16.00 5.19
C ALA A 146 6.35 15.89 3.69
N ARG A 147 5.72 14.94 2.97
CA ARG A 147 5.83 14.84 1.51
C ARG A 147 5.17 16.02 0.79
N ILE A 148 4.03 16.49 1.29
CA ILE A 148 3.33 17.66 0.73
C ILE A 148 4.16 18.92 0.95
N ASP A 149 4.64 19.13 2.17
CA ASP A 149 5.45 20.30 2.53
C ASP A 149 6.77 20.35 1.74
N ALA A 150 7.35 19.18 1.45
CA ALA A 150 8.50 19.06 0.56
C ALA A 150 8.18 19.29 -0.93
N GLY A 151 6.91 19.41 -1.30
CA GLY A 151 6.50 19.56 -2.71
C GLY A 151 6.87 18.34 -3.55
N TRP A 152 6.71 17.12 -3.03
CA TRP A 152 7.11 15.91 -3.72
C TRP A 152 6.51 15.81 -5.13
N VAL A 153 7.36 15.48 -6.10
CA VAL A 153 7.01 15.22 -7.51
C VAL A 153 7.70 13.93 -7.97
N PRO A 154 7.18 13.25 -9.02
CA PRO A 154 7.85 12.09 -9.61
C PRO A 154 9.28 12.43 -10.05
N SER A 155 10.21 11.50 -9.83
CA SER A 155 11.60 11.68 -10.24
C SER A 155 11.71 11.84 -11.76
N LEU A 156 12.52 12.81 -12.19
CA LEU A 156 12.94 13.01 -13.58
C LEU A 156 14.37 12.50 -13.85
N ASP A 157 14.99 11.86 -12.86
CA ASP A 157 16.33 11.30 -12.99
C ASP A 157 16.26 9.98 -13.77
N ASP A 158 16.86 9.97 -14.98
CA ASP A 158 16.93 8.80 -15.84
C ASP A 158 17.68 7.63 -15.20
N GLN A 159 18.57 7.89 -14.24
CA GLN A 159 19.30 6.84 -13.53
C GLN A 159 18.38 6.06 -12.59
N LEU A 160 17.36 6.71 -12.05
CA LEU A 160 16.36 6.10 -11.16
C LEU A 160 15.14 5.57 -11.93
N SER A 161 14.94 5.96 -13.18
CA SER A 161 13.81 5.54 -13.99
C SER A 161 13.84 4.03 -14.25
N VAL A 162 12.71 3.36 -14.06
CA VAL A 162 12.50 1.95 -14.38
C VAL A 162 11.64 1.78 -15.63
N ARG A 163 10.54 2.52 -15.70
CA ARG A 163 9.58 2.48 -16.81
C ARG A 163 8.87 3.82 -16.93
N THR A 164 8.64 4.24 -18.16
CA THR A 164 7.74 5.37 -18.47
C THR A 164 6.90 4.99 -19.69
N ASP A 165 5.60 5.24 -19.60
CA ASP A 165 4.67 5.11 -20.73
C ASP A 165 3.83 6.40 -20.90
N GLU A 166 2.73 6.33 -21.64
CA GLU A 166 1.87 7.49 -21.91
C GLU A 166 1.17 8.03 -20.66
N THR A 167 0.88 7.17 -19.69
CA THR A 167 0.04 7.47 -18.53
C THR A 167 0.82 7.54 -17.22
N THR A 168 1.87 6.74 -17.06
CA THR A 168 2.60 6.57 -15.79
C THR A 168 4.10 6.64 -15.94
N THR A 169 4.77 6.92 -14.82
CA THR A 169 6.20 6.72 -14.62
C THR A 169 6.44 5.88 -13.38
N THR A 170 7.43 4.99 -13.46
CA THR A 170 7.92 4.17 -12.35
C THR A 170 9.41 4.45 -12.16
N SER A 171 9.82 4.78 -10.96
CA SER A 171 11.22 5.00 -10.58
C SER A 171 11.56 4.27 -9.29
N VAL A 172 12.85 4.00 -9.08
CA VAL A 172 13.37 3.66 -7.76
C VAL A 172 13.43 4.94 -6.93
N ALA A 173 12.99 4.88 -5.69
CA ALA A 173 13.07 6.03 -4.78
C ALA A 173 14.53 6.42 -4.53
N TYR A 174 14.84 7.72 -4.60
CA TYR A 174 16.20 8.23 -4.35
C TYR A 174 16.74 7.84 -2.96
N ALA A 175 15.85 7.82 -1.97
CA ALA A 175 16.18 7.44 -0.59
C ALA A 175 15.02 6.65 0.03
N SER A 176 15.33 5.54 0.68
CA SER A 176 14.34 4.71 1.37
C SER A 176 14.92 4.00 2.58
N ALA A 177 14.08 3.79 3.58
CA ALA A 177 14.36 2.92 4.71
C ALA A 177 14.42 1.42 4.31
N TYR A 178 13.92 1.06 3.13
CA TYR A 178 13.89 -0.31 2.63
C TYR A 178 14.88 -0.49 1.49
N PRO A 179 15.47 -1.70 1.33
CA PRO A 179 16.41 -2.00 0.24
C PRO A 179 15.81 -1.77 -1.14
N VAL A 180 14.56 -2.14 -1.30
CA VAL A 180 13.79 -1.90 -2.52
C VAL A 180 12.67 -0.93 -2.21
N ALA A 181 12.60 0.15 -2.98
CA ALA A 181 11.49 1.09 -2.94
C ALA A 181 11.22 1.63 -4.35
N LEU A 182 10.02 1.40 -4.84
CA LEU A 182 9.54 1.91 -6.13
C LEU A 182 8.47 2.96 -5.90
N GLU A 183 8.49 3.99 -6.72
CA GLU A 183 7.48 5.04 -6.79
C GLU A 183 6.83 5.02 -8.17
N ILE A 184 5.51 4.88 -8.21
CA ILE A 184 4.71 4.88 -9.43
C ILE A 184 3.78 6.09 -9.38
N ALA A 185 3.81 6.92 -10.40
CA ALA A 185 2.96 8.10 -10.44
C ALA A 185 2.32 8.29 -11.82
N PRO A 186 1.09 8.82 -11.90
CA PRO A 186 0.55 9.29 -13.18
C PRO A 186 1.39 10.45 -13.69
N ARG A 187 1.58 10.52 -15.02
CA ARG A 187 2.32 11.64 -15.65
C ARG A 187 1.55 12.96 -15.55
N ARG A 188 0.23 12.88 -15.60
CA ARG A 188 -0.62 14.04 -15.34
C ARG A 188 -0.71 14.28 -13.83
N ARG A 189 -0.51 15.53 -13.40
CA ARG A 189 -0.62 15.91 -11.99
C ARG A 189 -2.08 15.80 -11.54
N VAL A 190 -2.36 14.78 -10.76
CA VAL A 190 -3.64 14.55 -10.07
C VAL A 190 -3.37 14.23 -8.62
N GLY A 191 -4.31 14.53 -7.75
CA GLY A 191 -4.12 14.34 -6.31
C GLY A 191 -4.79 13.08 -5.76
N ARG A 192 -5.81 12.56 -6.44
CA ARG A 192 -6.63 11.44 -5.92
C ARG A 192 -6.93 10.42 -7.01
N LEU A 193 -7.15 9.17 -6.62
CA LEU A 193 -7.56 8.08 -7.54
C LEU A 193 -8.83 8.42 -8.33
N ALA A 194 -9.79 9.10 -7.72
CA ALA A 194 -11.04 9.51 -8.38
C ALA A 194 -10.84 10.54 -9.50
N GLU A 195 -9.71 11.25 -9.53
CA GLU A 195 -9.38 12.26 -10.55
C GLU A 195 -8.72 11.63 -11.79
N LEU A 196 -8.34 10.34 -11.73
CA LEU A 196 -7.81 9.60 -12.86
C LEU A 196 -8.90 9.29 -13.89
N SER A 197 -8.57 9.44 -15.17
CA SER A 197 -9.40 8.91 -16.25
C SER A 197 -9.40 7.38 -16.26
N PRO A 198 -10.33 6.72 -16.97
CA PRO A 198 -10.30 5.26 -17.11
C PRO A 198 -8.97 4.73 -17.64
N ASP A 199 -8.38 5.37 -18.66
CA ASP A 199 -7.09 4.97 -19.24
C ASP A 199 -5.94 5.14 -18.24
N GLU A 200 -5.97 6.19 -17.43
CA GLU A 200 -4.96 6.40 -16.38
C GLU A 200 -5.09 5.38 -15.25
N ARG A 201 -6.30 4.93 -14.91
CA ARG A 201 -6.50 3.83 -13.93
C ARG A 201 -6.00 2.51 -14.46
N LEU A 202 -6.26 2.21 -15.72
CA LEU A 202 -5.68 1.05 -16.40
C LEU A 202 -4.15 1.15 -16.40
N GLY A 203 -3.60 2.28 -16.80
CA GLY A 203 -2.15 2.52 -16.82
C GLY A 203 -1.53 2.34 -15.43
N LEU A 204 -2.17 2.85 -14.36
CA LEU A 204 -1.71 2.68 -13.00
C LEU A 204 -1.73 1.21 -12.56
N ALA A 205 -2.80 0.46 -12.87
CA ALA A 205 -2.91 -0.97 -12.60
C ALA A 205 -1.80 -1.76 -13.31
N VAL A 206 -1.58 -1.50 -14.60
CA VAL A 206 -0.54 -2.13 -15.41
C VAL A 206 0.86 -1.78 -14.88
N ALA A 207 1.10 -0.54 -14.47
CA ALA A 207 2.38 -0.13 -13.91
C ALA A 207 2.70 -0.82 -12.58
N MET A 208 1.69 -1.02 -11.71
CA MET A 208 1.86 -1.79 -10.48
C MET A 208 2.15 -3.28 -10.76
N GLN A 209 1.44 -3.88 -11.72
CA GLN A 209 1.70 -5.27 -12.14
C GLN A 209 3.12 -5.42 -12.71
N ASP A 210 3.55 -4.52 -13.59
CA ASP A 210 4.89 -4.50 -14.17
C ASP A 210 5.96 -4.36 -13.07
N ALA A 211 5.77 -3.45 -12.12
CA ALA A 211 6.70 -3.25 -11.01
C ALA A 211 6.86 -4.52 -10.15
N LEU A 212 5.75 -5.16 -9.75
CA LEU A 212 5.77 -6.40 -8.99
C LEU A 212 6.38 -7.57 -9.77
N GLN A 213 6.15 -7.63 -11.06
CA GLN A 213 6.72 -8.64 -11.93
C GLN A 213 8.24 -8.48 -12.09
N ARG A 214 8.74 -7.23 -12.22
CA ARG A 214 10.19 -6.93 -12.23
C ARG A 214 10.84 -7.35 -10.93
N LEU A 215 10.20 -7.08 -9.77
CA LEU A 215 10.72 -7.51 -8.48
C LEU A 215 10.76 -9.04 -8.37
N THR A 216 9.73 -9.74 -8.86
CA THR A 216 9.70 -11.21 -8.89
C THR A 216 10.82 -11.77 -9.76
N THR A 217 11.08 -11.16 -10.91
CA THR A 217 12.19 -11.56 -11.81
C THR A 217 13.54 -11.23 -11.18
N TYR A 218 13.69 -10.07 -10.56
CA TYR A 218 14.92 -9.64 -9.90
C TYR A 218 15.35 -10.57 -8.76
N PHE A 219 14.39 -11.06 -7.97
CA PHE A 219 14.64 -11.97 -6.87
C PHE A 219 14.50 -13.47 -7.25
N ASP A 220 14.16 -13.78 -8.49
CA ASP A 220 13.82 -15.15 -8.97
C ASP A 220 12.70 -15.83 -8.13
N THR A 221 11.94 -15.05 -7.40
CA THR A 221 10.76 -15.44 -6.60
C THR A 221 10.00 -14.20 -6.18
N THR A 222 8.72 -14.34 -5.85
CA THR A 222 7.92 -13.21 -5.38
C THR A 222 8.39 -12.74 -4.00
N PRO A 223 8.96 -11.54 -3.86
CA PRO A 223 9.36 -11.03 -2.56
C PRO A 223 8.13 -10.60 -1.74
N PRO A 224 8.22 -10.60 -0.40
CA PRO A 224 7.26 -9.90 0.42
C PRO A 224 7.35 -8.38 0.12
N TYR A 225 6.19 -7.73 0.08
CA TYR A 225 6.15 -6.29 -0.17
C TYR A 225 5.06 -5.59 0.64
N MET A 226 5.24 -4.31 0.83
CA MET A 226 4.20 -3.37 1.26
C MET A 226 3.95 -2.40 0.12
N LEU A 227 2.68 -2.12 -0.13
CA LEU A 227 2.23 -1.15 -1.10
C LEU A 227 1.31 -0.15 -0.41
N TRP A 228 1.41 1.13 -0.76
CA TRP A 228 0.43 2.13 -0.33
C TRP A 228 0.26 3.23 -1.36
N VAL A 229 -0.93 3.85 -1.32
CA VAL A 229 -1.32 4.93 -2.23
C VAL A 229 -1.32 6.25 -1.46
N ASN A 230 -0.47 7.17 -1.86
CA ASN A 230 -0.45 8.54 -1.34
C ASN A 230 -1.45 9.40 -2.11
N GLN A 231 -2.50 9.85 -1.45
CA GLN A 231 -3.53 10.70 -2.00
C GLN A 231 -3.51 12.09 -1.34
N ARG A 232 -3.93 13.11 -2.10
CA ARG A 232 -4.08 14.47 -1.59
C ARG A 232 -5.13 14.50 -0.46
N PRO A 233 -4.77 14.98 0.75
CA PRO A 233 -5.71 15.20 1.84
C PRO A 233 -6.80 16.22 1.48
N SER A 234 -7.91 16.20 2.22
CA SER A 234 -8.99 17.19 2.03
C SER A 234 -8.58 18.62 2.39
N THR A 235 -7.57 18.75 3.24
CA THR A 235 -7.04 20.05 3.71
C THR A 235 -5.93 20.63 2.82
N SER A 236 -5.46 19.87 1.81
CA SER A 236 -4.44 20.33 0.87
C SER A 236 -5.04 20.61 -0.50
N THR A 237 -4.56 21.67 -1.17
CA THR A 237 -4.94 22.01 -2.54
C THR A 237 -4.03 21.35 -3.56
N ASP A 238 -2.84 20.95 -3.17
CA ASP A 238 -1.80 20.46 -4.07
C ASP A 238 -1.05 19.25 -3.46
N ALA A 239 -1.08 18.14 -4.19
CA ALA A 239 -0.26 16.96 -3.96
C ALA A 239 -0.32 16.09 -5.21
N TRP A 240 0.75 15.32 -5.46
CA TRP A 240 0.78 14.39 -6.58
C TRP A 240 0.44 12.98 -6.08
N LEU A 241 -0.60 12.36 -6.69
CA LEU A 241 -0.94 10.96 -6.46
C LEU A 241 0.26 10.07 -6.81
N ASN A 242 0.59 9.15 -5.92
CA ASN A 242 1.56 8.10 -6.24
C ASN A 242 1.30 6.84 -5.45
N VAL A 243 1.84 5.74 -5.96
CA VAL A 243 1.91 4.44 -5.28
C VAL A 243 3.35 4.17 -4.93
N GLU A 244 3.59 3.77 -3.70
CA GLU A 244 4.90 3.25 -3.28
C GLU A 244 4.80 1.75 -3.07
N ILE A 245 5.83 1.02 -3.56
CA ILE A 245 6.00 -0.42 -3.33
C ILE A 245 7.38 -0.62 -2.73
N VAL A 246 7.45 -1.21 -1.55
CA VAL A 246 8.71 -1.48 -0.87
C VAL A 246 8.84 -2.96 -0.53
N SER A 247 10.06 -3.48 -0.60
CA SER A 247 10.39 -4.81 -0.09
C SER A 247 11.54 -4.74 0.91
N PRO A 248 11.43 -5.47 2.04
CA PRO A 248 12.50 -5.56 3.01
C PRO A 248 13.63 -6.51 2.58
N TRP A 249 13.50 -7.23 1.48
CA TRP A 249 14.53 -8.16 1.02
C TRP A 249 15.73 -7.41 0.41
N ARG A 250 16.93 -7.81 0.84
CA ARG A 250 18.21 -7.38 0.23
C ARG A 250 18.81 -8.43 -0.73
N ALA A 251 18.31 -9.64 -0.66
CA ALA A 251 18.58 -10.78 -1.54
C ALA A 251 17.41 -11.77 -1.41
N PRO A 252 17.26 -12.75 -2.33
CA PRO A 252 16.19 -13.76 -2.25
C PRO A 252 16.12 -14.42 -0.87
N GLY A 253 14.99 -14.30 -0.19
CA GLY A 253 14.77 -14.86 1.16
C GLY A 253 15.58 -14.20 2.29
N VAL A 254 16.31 -13.12 2.03
CA VAL A 254 17.15 -12.47 3.03
C VAL A 254 16.61 -11.09 3.39
N MET A 255 16.01 -11.02 4.59
CA MET A 255 15.47 -9.81 5.16
C MET A 255 16.56 -8.80 5.53
N ARG A 256 16.29 -7.54 5.32
CA ARG A 256 16.98 -6.42 5.96
C ARG A 256 16.10 -5.96 7.12
N TYR A 257 16.60 -6.10 8.32
CA TYR A 257 15.91 -5.63 9.53
C TYR A 257 16.32 -4.20 9.85
N ILE A 258 15.35 -3.38 10.27
CA ILE A 258 15.59 -2.07 10.86
C ILE A 258 16.10 -2.34 12.28
N ALA A 259 17.29 -1.84 12.60
CA ALA A 259 17.98 -2.14 13.84
C ALA A 259 18.06 -0.93 14.79
N ALA A 260 18.65 -1.12 15.97
CA ALA A 260 18.66 -0.12 17.02
C ALA A 260 19.27 1.23 16.61
N ALA A 261 20.34 1.22 15.82
CA ALA A 261 20.96 2.45 15.33
C ALA A 261 19.98 3.30 14.51
N GLU A 262 19.23 2.66 13.64
CA GLU A 262 18.28 3.30 12.71
C GLU A 262 17.03 3.80 13.44
N VAL A 263 16.50 2.99 14.35
CA VAL A 263 15.34 3.38 15.17
C VAL A 263 15.67 4.56 16.09
N SER A 264 16.89 4.57 16.67
CA SER A 264 17.28 5.60 17.61
C SER A 264 17.66 6.93 16.96
N THR A 265 18.16 6.90 15.72
CA THR A 265 18.65 8.10 15.02
C THR A 265 17.66 8.61 13.97
N GLY A 266 16.79 7.73 13.44
CA GLY A 266 15.96 8.03 12.28
C GLY A 266 16.73 8.03 10.96
N GLU A 267 18.00 7.57 10.96
CA GLU A 267 18.84 7.42 9.77
C GLU A 267 18.94 5.94 9.38
N TYR A 268 18.77 5.63 8.10
CA TYR A 268 18.66 4.26 7.61
C TYR A 268 19.85 3.88 6.74
N PHE A 269 20.31 2.63 6.88
CA PHE A 269 21.46 2.09 6.15
C PHE A 269 20.99 1.01 5.16
N THR A 270 20.81 1.38 3.89
CA THR A 270 20.40 0.44 2.84
C THR A 270 21.61 -0.17 2.13
N PRO A 271 21.60 -1.49 1.84
CA PRO A 271 22.69 -2.16 1.12
C PRO A 271 22.58 -2.05 -0.40
N LEU A 272 21.45 -1.61 -0.94
CA LEU A 272 21.23 -1.51 -2.38
C LEU A 272 21.38 -0.06 -2.85
N VAL A 273 22.15 0.15 -3.89
CA VAL A 273 22.34 1.45 -4.54
C VAL A 273 21.15 1.68 -5.49
N PRO A 274 20.36 2.76 -5.32
CA PRO A 274 19.12 2.96 -6.09
C PRO A 274 19.31 2.93 -7.60
N GLU A 275 20.36 3.56 -8.12
CA GLU A 275 20.65 3.63 -9.56
C GLU A 275 21.03 2.25 -10.14
N GLN A 276 21.72 1.42 -9.35
CA GLN A 276 22.04 0.04 -9.77
C GLN A 276 20.79 -0.84 -9.77
N LEU A 277 19.93 -0.69 -8.74
CA LEU A 277 18.65 -1.38 -8.68
C LEU A 277 17.77 -0.99 -9.87
N ALA A 278 17.65 0.29 -10.18
CA ALA A 278 16.88 0.78 -11.33
C ALA A 278 17.38 0.17 -12.65
N ARG A 279 18.69 0.12 -12.85
CA ARG A 279 19.30 -0.52 -14.01
C ARG A 279 18.93 -1.99 -14.10
N SER A 280 19.10 -2.73 -13.01
CA SER A 280 18.76 -4.16 -12.97
C SER A 280 17.28 -4.40 -13.26
N LEU A 281 16.39 -3.60 -12.68
CA LEU A 281 14.95 -3.73 -12.93
C LEU A 281 14.55 -3.40 -14.37
N ARG A 282 15.27 -2.51 -15.08
CA ARG A 282 15.05 -2.26 -16.51
C ARG A 282 15.43 -3.47 -17.37
N GLU A 283 16.54 -4.09 -17.05
CA GLU A 283 17.11 -5.18 -17.85
C GLU A 283 16.29 -6.49 -17.75
N HIS A 284 15.68 -6.75 -16.60
CA HIS A 284 15.01 -8.03 -16.31
C HIS A 284 13.72 -8.32 -17.11
N LEU A 285 13.07 -7.33 -17.74
CA LEU A 285 11.92 -7.57 -18.64
C LEU A 285 12.28 -7.37 -20.12
N SER A 286 13.51 -7.00 -20.44
CA SER A 286 13.98 -6.87 -21.84
C SER A 286 14.30 -8.21 -22.49
N SER A 287 14.27 -9.32 -21.75
CA SER A 287 14.51 -10.66 -22.28
C SER A 287 13.19 -11.43 -22.34
N PRO A 288 12.63 -11.70 -23.53
CA PRO A 288 11.52 -12.66 -23.66
C PRO A 288 12.03 -14.05 -23.26
N ARG A 289 11.31 -14.72 -22.37
CA ARG A 289 11.49 -16.16 -22.09
C ARG A 289 10.83 -16.99 -23.17
#